data_dff43a9038c9211a25dc114eaf1c7253
#
_entry.id   dff43a9038c9211a25dc114eaf1c7253
#
_cell.length_a   1.000
_cell.length_b   1.000
_cell.length_c   1.000
_cell.angle_alpha   90.00
_cell.angle_beta   90.00
_cell.angle_gamma   90.00
#
_symmetry.space_group_name_H-M   'P 1'
#
loop_
_entity.id
_entity.type
_entity.pdbx_description
1 polymer ?
#
loop_
_entity_poly.entity_id
_entity_poly.type
_entity_poly.pdbx_seq_one_letter_code
_entity_poly.pdbx_strand_id
1 'polypeptide(L)'
;SDVCSSDLEEADLISSVMTGAYQDLIPSDDIYINKDIDGESAQTLESWLSEIAGSKVRIHHPQRGEKLDLLQTVKRNAHYALVQYLSKRSNDSAVTGKALEEIQDYLDLAEVPLRIECFDISNIQGNHMVASMVVFEDGQPKKSDYRRFSINSDVPLDDTRAMHQVITRRLKRYLAEKDLDLEELAMSGAQQPKFAYAPQLIVVDGGAPQVNAAAAALAELGLSHIPLCGLAKRLD
;
A
#
# COMPACT_ATOMS: atom_id res chain seq x y z
N SER A 1 -3.94 -23.16 -31.73
CA SER A 1 -2.99 -22.03 -31.87
C SER A 1 -2.84 -21.21 -30.60
N ASP A 2 -3.23 -21.74 -29.43
CA ASP A 2 -3.23 -21.01 -28.14
C ASP A 2 -2.02 -21.30 -27.24
N VAL A 3 -1.07 -22.13 -27.70
CA VAL A 3 0.10 -22.53 -26.93
C VAL A 3 1.21 -21.46 -26.97
N CYS A 4 1.23 -20.58 -27.97
CA CYS A 4 2.31 -19.61 -28.17
C CYS A 4 2.16 -18.32 -27.31
N SER A 5 0.97 -18.02 -26.81
CA SER A 5 0.72 -16.79 -26.02
C SER A 5 1.14 -16.94 -24.55
N SER A 6 0.89 -18.11 -23.95
CA SER A 6 1.24 -18.34 -22.53
C SER A 6 2.74 -18.49 -22.25
N ASP A 7 3.51 -19.00 -23.24
CA ASP A 7 4.95 -19.20 -23.08
C ASP A 7 5.73 -17.87 -23.19
N LEU A 8 5.27 -16.93 -24.01
CA LEU A 8 5.83 -15.59 -24.11
C LEU A 8 5.59 -14.79 -22.81
N GLU A 9 4.37 -14.85 -22.25
CA GLU A 9 4.05 -14.17 -20.97
C GLU A 9 4.88 -14.72 -19.79
N GLU A 10 5.21 -16.03 -19.79
CA GLU A 10 6.01 -16.62 -18.72
C GLU A 10 7.52 -16.29 -18.83
N ALA A 11 8.06 -16.16 -20.03
CA ALA A 11 9.44 -15.73 -20.26
C ALA A 11 9.66 -14.28 -19.82
N ASP A 12 8.71 -13.40 -20.14
CA ASP A 12 8.70 -12.00 -19.71
C ASP A 12 8.60 -11.89 -18.17
N LEU A 13 7.79 -12.76 -17.54
CA LEU A 13 7.69 -12.83 -16.09
C LEU A 13 9.01 -13.23 -15.43
N ILE A 14 9.71 -14.25 -15.97
CA ILE A 14 11.02 -14.67 -15.46
C ILE A 14 12.02 -13.52 -15.56
N SER A 15 12.07 -12.85 -16.71
CA SER A 15 12.95 -11.70 -16.96
C SER A 15 12.67 -10.56 -15.97
N SER A 16 11.41 -10.25 -15.74
CA SER A 16 10.98 -9.23 -14.78
C SER A 16 11.34 -9.59 -13.34
N VAL A 17 11.12 -10.85 -12.94
CA VAL A 17 11.47 -11.34 -11.59
C VAL A 17 12.98 -11.31 -11.39
N MET A 18 13.78 -11.75 -12.36
CA MET A 18 15.24 -11.72 -12.28
C MET A 18 15.76 -10.29 -12.19
N THR A 19 15.25 -9.39 -13.02
CA THR A 19 15.62 -7.98 -12.98
C THR A 19 15.31 -7.36 -11.61
N GLY A 20 14.15 -7.65 -11.04
CA GLY A 20 13.80 -7.18 -9.69
C GLY A 20 14.65 -7.79 -8.58
N ALA A 21 14.96 -9.09 -8.65
CA ALA A 21 15.74 -9.79 -7.62
C ALA A 21 17.20 -9.35 -7.55
N TYR A 22 17.81 -9.03 -8.69
CA TYR A 22 19.23 -8.68 -8.79
C TYR A 22 19.48 -7.16 -8.82
N GLN A 23 18.48 -6.31 -8.52
CA GLN A 23 18.71 -4.87 -8.32
C GLN A 23 19.63 -4.59 -7.12
N ASP A 24 19.49 -5.38 -6.05
CA ASP A 24 20.20 -5.20 -4.78
C ASP A 24 21.11 -6.40 -4.43
N LEU A 25 21.19 -7.42 -5.30
CA LEU A 25 21.98 -8.64 -5.07
C LEU A 25 23.03 -8.83 -6.16
N ILE A 26 24.20 -9.30 -5.76
CA ILE A 26 25.26 -9.70 -6.70
C ILE A 26 24.94 -11.11 -7.21
N PRO A 27 24.79 -11.31 -8.54
CA PRO A 27 24.48 -12.61 -9.10
C PRO A 27 25.70 -13.56 -8.99
N SER A 28 25.42 -14.85 -8.86
CA SER A 28 26.42 -15.91 -8.98
C SER A 28 26.76 -16.20 -10.45
N ASP A 29 27.92 -16.79 -10.71
CA ASP A 29 28.38 -17.13 -12.07
C ASP A 29 27.42 -18.06 -12.83
N ASP A 30 26.72 -18.93 -12.11
CA ASP A 30 25.72 -19.84 -12.67
C ASP A 30 24.36 -19.65 -12.00
N ILE A 31 23.33 -19.37 -12.82
CA ILE A 31 21.95 -19.23 -12.40
C ILE A 31 21.12 -20.33 -13.05
N TYR A 32 20.31 -21.03 -12.26
CA TYR A 32 19.49 -22.15 -12.72
C TYR A 32 18.01 -21.75 -12.70
N ILE A 33 17.33 -21.91 -13.83
CA ILE A 33 15.89 -21.60 -13.98
C ILE A 33 15.12 -22.86 -14.36
N ASN A 34 13.84 -22.87 -14.03
CA ASN A 34 12.95 -24.01 -14.22
C ASN A 34 12.21 -24.03 -15.56
N LYS A 35 12.41 -23.00 -16.37
CA LYS A 35 11.86 -22.90 -17.72
C LYS A 35 12.90 -22.33 -18.67
N ASP A 36 12.74 -22.62 -19.95
CA ASP A 36 13.57 -22.05 -20.99
C ASP A 36 13.16 -20.61 -21.30
N ILE A 37 14.14 -19.76 -21.53
CA ILE A 37 13.97 -18.40 -22.03
C ILE A 37 14.51 -18.41 -23.46
N ASP A 38 13.88 -17.67 -24.37
CA ASP A 38 14.37 -17.56 -25.73
C ASP A 38 15.81 -17.05 -25.78
N GLY A 39 16.56 -17.44 -26.81
CA GLY A 39 18.00 -17.19 -26.86
C GLY A 39 18.41 -15.72 -26.85
N GLU A 40 17.58 -14.81 -27.36
CA GLU A 40 17.85 -13.37 -27.40
C GLU A 40 17.64 -12.74 -26.01
N SER A 41 16.53 -13.08 -25.36
CA SER A 41 16.24 -12.64 -23.98
C SER A 41 17.25 -13.21 -22.99
N ALA A 42 17.67 -14.47 -23.12
CA ALA A 42 18.68 -15.08 -22.28
C ALA A 42 20.03 -14.36 -22.42
N GLN A 43 20.47 -14.05 -23.63
CA GLN A 43 21.74 -13.34 -23.87
C GLN A 43 21.71 -11.92 -23.30
N THR A 44 20.59 -11.22 -23.41
CA THR A 44 20.40 -9.89 -22.85
C THR A 44 20.50 -9.91 -21.34
N LEU A 45 19.81 -10.86 -20.69
CA LEU A 45 19.86 -11.04 -19.24
C LEU A 45 21.26 -11.45 -18.76
N GLU A 46 21.93 -12.40 -19.42
CA GLU A 46 23.29 -12.81 -19.08
C GLU A 46 24.30 -11.64 -19.17
N SER A 47 24.16 -10.82 -20.20
CA SER A 47 25.00 -9.63 -20.37
C SER A 47 24.80 -8.63 -19.25
N TRP A 48 23.55 -8.31 -18.92
CA TRP A 48 23.20 -7.39 -17.82
C TRP A 48 23.62 -7.93 -16.45
N LEU A 49 23.39 -9.23 -16.17
CA LEU A 49 23.82 -9.86 -14.91
C LEU A 49 25.35 -9.92 -14.79
N SER A 50 26.04 -10.15 -15.91
CA SER A 50 27.52 -10.18 -15.93
C SER A 50 28.10 -8.78 -15.65
N GLU A 51 27.44 -7.72 -16.09
CA GLU A 51 27.83 -6.34 -15.77
C GLU A 51 27.68 -6.06 -14.27
N ILE A 52 26.58 -6.50 -13.64
CA ILE A 52 26.37 -6.37 -12.19
C ILE A 52 27.38 -7.19 -11.40
N ALA A 53 27.64 -8.44 -11.81
CA ALA A 53 28.55 -9.34 -11.11
C ALA A 53 30.03 -8.96 -11.26
N GLY A 54 30.40 -8.22 -12.32
CA GLY A 54 31.78 -8.00 -12.72
C GLY A 54 32.50 -9.27 -13.22
N SER A 55 31.75 -10.37 -13.44
CA SER A 55 32.21 -11.66 -13.94
C SER A 55 31.17 -12.24 -14.92
N LYS A 56 31.58 -13.28 -15.67
CA LYS A 56 30.67 -13.89 -16.64
C LYS A 56 29.60 -14.71 -15.92
N VAL A 57 28.33 -14.29 -16.07
CA VAL A 57 27.14 -15.02 -15.58
C VAL A 57 26.52 -15.82 -16.72
N ARG A 58 26.04 -17.02 -16.41
CA ARG A 58 25.30 -17.89 -17.32
C ARG A 58 23.97 -18.33 -16.72
N ILE A 59 22.96 -18.38 -17.56
CA ILE A 59 21.62 -18.89 -17.20
C ILE A 59 21.48 -20.29 -17.76
N HIS A 60 21.08 -21.22 -16.92
CA HIS A 60 20.94 -22.64 -17.27
C HIS A 60 19.53 -23.14 -17.03
N HIS A 61 19.03 -23.94 -17.97
CA HIS A 61 17.79 -24.71 -17.83
C HIS A 61 18.12 -26.21 -17.84
N PRO A 62 18.45 -26.82 -16.69
CA PRO A 62 18.84 -28.21 -16.61
C PRO A 62 17.66 -29.15 -16.85
N GLN A 63 17.86 -30.13 -17.72
CA GLN A 63 16.86 -31.14 -18.09
C GLN A 63 17.08 -32.48 -17.36
N ARG A 64 18.21 -32.66 -16.66
CA ARG A 64 18.57 -33.91 -15.99
C ARG A 64 19.67 -33.71 -14.92
N GLY A 65 19.78 -34.70 -14.02
CA GLY A 65 20.84 -34.75 -12.98
C GLY A 65 20.58 -33.87 -11.78
N GLU A 66 21.56 -33.78 -10.89
CA GLU A 66 21.45 -33.14 -9.58
C GLU A 66 20.91 -31.68 -9.61
N LYS A 67 21.22 -30.95 -10.68
CA LYS A 67 20.74 -29.55 -10.83
C LYS A 67 19.24 -29.49 -11.10
N LEU A 68 18.69 -30.48 -11.83
CA LEU A 68 17.23 -30.58 -11.99
C LEU A 68 16.58 -30.96 -10.66
N ASP A 69 17.15 -31.88 -9.89
CA ASP A 69 16.61 -32.28 -8.59
C ASP A 69 16.60 -31.11 -7.60
N LEU A 70 17.66 -30.30 -7.63
CA LEU A 70 17.73 -29.06 -6.87
C LEU A 70 16.60 -28.09 -7.27
N LEU A 71 16.41 -27.85 -8.56
CA LEU A 71 15.32 -26.99 -9.07
C LEU A 71 13.92 -27.49 -8.68
N GLN A 72 13.70 -28.80 -8.73
CA GLN A 72 12.43 -29.38 -8.27
C GLN A 72 12.20 -29.14 -6.78
N THR A 73 13.27 -29.22 -5.98
CA THR A 73 13.20 -28.91 -4.55
C THR A 73 12.89 -27.44 -4.30
N VAL A 74 13.56 -26.53 -5.02
CA VAL A 74 13.29 -25.08 -4.94
C VAL A 74 11.86 -24.76 -5.39
N LYS A 75 11.39 -25.35 -6.50
CA LYS A 75 10.01 -25.18 -6.99
C LYS A 75 8.98 -25.63 -5.96
N ARG A 76 9.22 -26.77 -5.30
CA ARG A 76 8.34 -27.27 -4.24
C ARG A 76 8.32 -26.33 -3.03
N ASN A 77 9.49 -25.83 -2.61
CA ASN A 77 9.59 -24.89 -1.50
C ASN A 77 8.87 -23.55 -1.84
N ALA A 78 9.06 -23.04 -3.05
CA ALA A 78 8.35 -21.85 -3.53
C ALA A 78 6.83 -22.06 -3.56
N HIS A 79 6.37 -23.23 -4.00
CA HIS A 79 4.94 -23.58 -3.97
C HIS A 79 4.38 -23.61 -2.54
N TYR A 80 5.09 -24.24 -1.60
CA TYR A 80 4.67 -24.23 -0.19
C TYR A 80 4.63 -22.82 0.40
N ALA A 81 5.64 -22.01 0.11
CA ALA A 81 5.67 -20.62 0.56
C ALA A 81 4.49 -19.80 -0.01
N LEU A 82 4.17 -20.00 -1.30
CA LEU A 82 3.03 -19.37 -1.94
C LEU A 82 1.69 -19.81 -1.30
N VAL A 83 1.51 -21.11 -1.08
CA VAL A 83 0.29 -21.65 -0.43
C VAL A 83 0.13 -21.07 0.98
N GLN A 84 1.20 -21.01 1.76
CA GLN A 84 1.19 -20.40 3.09
C GLN A 84 0.85 -18.90 3.03
N TYR A 85 1.45 -18.17 2.08
CA TYR A 85 1.18 -16.75 1.89
C TYR A 85 -0.29 -16.50 1.52
N LEU A 86 -0.83 -17.25 0.55
CA LEU A 86 -2.24 -17.15 0.14
C LEU A 86 -3.21 -17.55 1.25
N SER A 87 -2.90 -18.61 2.00
CA SER A 87 -3.71 -19.04 3.14
C SER A 87 -3.72 -18.01 4.27
N LYS A 88 -2.56 -17.43 4.59
CA LYS A 88 -2.47 -16.35 5.56
C LYS A 88 -3.27 -15.12 5.11
N ARG A 89 -3.11 -14.72 3.86
CA ARG A 89 -3.83 -13.56 3.29
C ARG A 89 -5.35 -13.78 3.28
N SER A 90 -5.81 -14.99 2.96
CA SER A 90 -7.23 -15.33 2.99
C SER A 90 -7.79 -15.29 4.41
N ASN A 91 -7.07 -15.84 5.40
CA ASN A 91 -7.47 -15.79 6.79
C ASN A 91 -7.45 -14.35 7.33
N ASP A 92 -6.42 -13.57 7.01
CA ASP A 92 -6.32 -12.16 7.41
C ASP A 92 -7.49 -11.36 6.80
N SER A 93 -7.86 -11.62 5.55
CA SER A 93 -8.99 -10.96 4.88
C SER A 93 -10.34 -11.28 5.53
N ALA A 94 -10.56 -12.54 5.93
CA ALA A 94 -11.79 -12.93 6.63
C ALA A 94 -11.86 -12.31 8.04
N VAL A 95 -10.74 -12.26 8.75
CA VAL A 95 -10.65 -11.64 10.08
C VAL A 95 -10.86 -10.14 10.00
N THR A 96 -10.23 -9.48 9.01
CA THR A 96 -10.39 -8.02 8.83
C THR A 96 -11.79 -7.65 8.36
N GLY A 97 -12.41 -8.44 7.48
CA GLY A 97 -13.80 -8.24 7.07
C GLY A 97 -14.75 -8.26 8.27
N LYS A 98 -14.62 -9.28 9.13
CA LYS A 98 -15.41 -9.37 10.36
C LYS A 98 -15.15 -8.19 11.31
N ALA A 99 -13.90 -7.75 11.46
CA ALA A 99 -13.58 -6.60 12.29
C ALA A 99 -14.21 -5.30 11.77
N LEU A 100 -14.28 -5.11 10.44
CA LEU A 100 -14.96 -3.96 9.84
C LEU A 100 -16.48 -4.02 10.03
N GLU A 101 -17.09 -5.20 9.96
CA GLU A 101 -18.50 -5.42 10.29
C GLU A 101 -18.80 -5.11 11.77
N GLU A 102 -17.93 -5.54 12.69
CA GLU A 102 -18.03 -5.20 14.12
C GLU A 102 -17.91 -3.68 14.36
N ILE A 103 -17.06 -2.97 13.61
CA ILE A 103 -16.97 -1.50 13.67
C ILE A 103 -18.28 -0.87 13.16
N GLN A 104 -18.83 -1.37 12.06
CA GLN A 104 -20.11 -0.91 11.52
C GLN A 104 -21.21 -1.02 12.56
N ASP A 105 -21.35 -2.21 13.16
CA ASP A 105 -22.38 -2.49 14.16
C ASP A 105 -22.22 -1.63 15.42
N TYR A 106 -20.96 -1.51 15.90
CA TYR A 106 -20.67 -0.76 17.13
C TYR A 106 -20.93 0.75 16.99
N LEU A 107 -20.65 1.32 15.82
CA LEU A 107 -20.84 2.74 15.53
C LEU A 107 -22.15 3.06 14.83
N ASP A 108 -23.01 2.05 14.60
CA ASP A 108 -24.30 2.18 13.88
C ASP A 108 -24.13 2.88 12.51
N LEU A 109 -23.12 2.40 11.74
CA LEU A 109 -22.85 2.97 10.42
C LEU A 109 -23.77 2.37 9.36
N ALA A 110 -24.18 3.18 8.38
CA ALA A 110 -25.03 2.74 7.28
C ALA A 110 -24.36 1.67 6.39
N GLU A 111 -23.02 1.74 6.27
CA GLU A 111 -22.21 0.84 5.44
C GLU A 111 -20.91 0.46 6.16
N VAL A 112 -20.33 -0.70 5.77
CA VAL A 112 -19.01 -1.14 6.26
C VAL A 112 -17.96 -0.11 5.86
N PRO A 113 -17.16 0.43 6.80
CA PRO A 113 -16.17 1.47 6.48
C PRO A 113 -14.90 0.86 5.87
N LEU A 114 -14.88 0.67 4.55
CA LEU A 114 -13.73 0.09 3.85
C LEU A 114 -12.51 1.01 3.86
N ARG A 115 -12.72 2.36 3.86
CA ARG A 115 -11.64 3.33 4.00
C ARG A 115 -11.79 4.13 5.28
N ILE A 116 -10.83 3.94 6.18
CA ILE A 116 -10.77 4.63 7.48
C ILE A 116 -9.54 5.54 7.50
N GLU A 117 -9.71 6.80 7.83
CA GLU A 117 -8.61 7.76 8.01
C GLU A 117 -8.52 8.17 9.48
N CYS A 118 -7.36 7.90 10.10
CA CYS A 118 -7.12 8.20 11.51
C CYS A 118 -6.15 9.38 11.63
N PHE A 119 -6.48 10.34 12.50
CA PHE A 119 -5.73 11.57 12.70
C PHE A 119 -5.24 11.69 14.14
N ASP A 120 -3.97 12.02 14.29
CA ASP A 120 -3.31 12.29 15.58
C ASP A 120 -2.59 13.63 15.49
N ILE A 121 -2.64 14.41 16.59
CA ILE A 121 -1.91 15.66 16.75
C ILE A 121 -0.79 15.44 17.76
N SER A 122 0.44 15.65 17.32
CA SER A 122 1.63 15.49 18.17
C SER A 122 2.37 16.82 18.29
N ASN A 123 2.70 17.19 19.52
CA ASN A 123 3.57 18.33 19.82
C ASN A 123 5.03 17.87 19.80
N ILE A 124 5.81 18.37 18.85
CA ILE A 124 7.26 18.22 18.83
C ILE A 124 7.85 19.40 19.62
N GLN A 125 8.86 19.14 20.45
CA GLN A 125 9.51 20.13 21.32
C GLN A 125 9.65 21.51 20.66
N GLY A 126 9.01 22.52 21.28
CA GLY A 126 8.89 23.88 20.73
C GLY A 126 7.53 24.15 20.08
N ASN A 127 7.37 25.27 19.40
CA ASN A 127 6.10 25.72 18.81
C ASN A 127 5.70 24.98 17.52
N HIS A 128 6.20 23.75 17.27
CA HIS A 128 5.88 23.01 16.06
C HIS A 128 4.93 21.86 16.35
N MET A 129 3.72 21.99 15.86
CA MET A 129 2.73 20.91 15.86
C MET A 129 2.77 20.15 14.54
N VAL A 130 2.67 18.84 14.61
CA VAL A 130 2.58 17.96 13.46
C VAL A 130 1.34 17.09 13.61
N ALA A 131 0.54 17.02 12.57
CA ALA A 131 -0.51 16.04 12.49
C ALA A 131 -0.08 14.85 11.64
N SER A 132 -0.43 13.66 12.08
CA SER A 132 -0.27 12.42 11.34
C SER A 132 -1.62 11.93 10.87
N MET A 133 -1.67 11.47 9.61
CA MET A 133 -2.81 10.75 9.06
C MET A 133 -2.36 9.36 8.68
N VAL A 134 -3.00 8.34 9.22
CA VAL A 134 -2.85 6.95 8.80
C VAL A 134 -4.13 6.48 8.12
N VAL A 135 -3.98 5.59 7.15
CA VAL A 135 -5.08 5.13 6.33
C VAL A 135 -5.16 3.62 6.40
N PHE A 136 -6.37 3.11 6.61
CA PHE A 136 -6.70 1.71 6.42
C PHE A 136 -7.63 1.58 5.22
N GLU A 137 -7.39 0.59 4.39
CA GLU A 137 -8.23 0.22 3.27
C GLU A 137 -8.48 -1.28 3.34
N ASP A 138 -9.74 -1.70 3.25
CA ASP A 138 -10.17 -3.09 3.43
C ASP A 138 -9.64 -3.73 4.73
N GLY A 139 -9.58 -2.93 5.81
CA GLY A 139 -9.07 -3.35 7.11
C GLY A 139 -7.54 -3.50 7.20
N GLN A 140 -6.80 -3.16 6.14
CA GLN A 140 -5.33 -3.25 6.11
C GLN A 140 -4.66 -1.86 6.06
N PRO A 141 -3.51 -1.68 6.71
CA PRO A 141 -2.77 -0.41 6.67
C PRO A 141 -2.30 -0.07 5.24
N LYS A 142 -2.77 1.04 4.67
CA LYS A 142 -2.35 1.55 3.36
C LYS A 142 -1.25 2.60 3.53
N LYS A 143 -0.03 2.14 3.76
CA LYS A 143 1.13 3.01 4.07
C LYS A 143 1.45 4.04 2.99
N SER A 144 1.14 3.77 1.71
CA SER A 144 1.31 4.73 0.61
C SER A 144 0.50 6.02 0.80
N ASP A 145 -0.60 5.93 1.55
CA ASP A 145 -1.54 7.04 1.77
C ASP A 145 -1.31 7.76 3.11
N TYR A 146 -0.34 7.31 3.91
CA TYR A 146 0.03 8.00 5.14
C TYR A 146 0.58 9.39 4.86
N ARG A 147 0.20 10.37 5.67
CA ARG A 147 0.64 11.77 5.51
C ARG A 147 1.00 12.38 6.85
N ARG A 148 1.94 13.32 6.76
CA ARG A 148 2.26 14.26 7.83
C ARG A 148 1.90 15.66 7.38
N PHE A 149 1.28 16.42 8.25
CA PHE A 149 0.90 17.80 8.02
C PHE A 149 1.64 18.67 9.02
N SER A 150 2.52 19.54 8.50
CA SER A 150 3.08 20.61 9.33
C SER A 150 1.99 21.63 9.62
N ILE A 151 1.82 21.95 10.88
CA ILE A 151 0.86 22.94 11.35
C ILE A 151 1.68 24.17 11.76
N ASN A 152 1.68 25.17 10.88
CA ASN A 152 2.32 26.44 11.13
C ASN A 152 1.26 27.47 11.46
N SER A 153 1.44 28.16 12.57
CA SER A 153 0.60 29.29 12.95
C SER A 153 1.45 30.32 13.66
N ASP A 154 1.18 31.59 13.35
CA ASP A 154 1.75 32.75 14.06
C ASP A 154 1.16 32.91 15.48
N VAL A 155 0.11 32.15 15.81
CA VAL A 155 -0.57 32.12 17.10
C VAL A 155 -0.45 30.72 17.68
N PRO A 156 -0.20 30.56 19.00
CA PRO A 156 -0.22 29.26 19.65
C PRO A 156 -1.54 28.53 19.33
N LEU A 157 -1.45 27.42 18.62
CA LEU A 157 -2.59 26.53 18.33
C LEU A 157 -2.72 25.53 19.47
N ASP A 158 -3.93 25.33 19.93
CA ASP A 158 -4.29 24.17 20.71
C ASP A 158 -4.59 22.96 19.78
N ASP A 159 -4.63 21.77 20.34
CA ASP A 159 -4.86 20.52 19.61
C ASP A 159 -6.19 20.54 18.83
N THR A 160 -7.21 21.27 19.32
CA THR A 160 -8.53 21.35 18.66
C THR A 160 -8.47 22.17 17.40
N ARG A 161 -7.80 23.32 17.42
CA ARG A 161 -7.57 24.15 16.23
C ARG A 161 -6.70 23.45 15.21
N ALA A 162 -5.68 22.73 15.69
CA ALA A 162 -4.81 21.93 14.84
C ALA A 162 -5.61 20.81 14.15
N MET A 163 -6.47 20.11 14.87
CA MET A 163 -7.35 19.07 14.32
C MET A 163 -8.28 19.63 13.25
N HIS A 164 -8.98 20.72 13.55
CA HIS A 164 -9.84 21.42 12.58
C HIS A 164 -9.08 21.77 11.29
N GLN A 165 -7.88 22.36 11.43
CA GLN A 165 -7.06 22.78 10.29
C GLN A 165 -6.65 21.59 9.42
N VAL A 166 -6.25 20.47 10.02
CA VAL A 166 -5.80 19.29 9.28
C VAL A 166 -6.94 18.61 8.54
N ILE A 167 -8.09 18.41 9.20
CA ILE A 167 -9.28 17.84 8.57
C ILE A 167 -9.73 18.73 7.41
N THR A 168 -9.77 20.05 7.61
CA THR A 168 -10.11 21.01 6.55
C THR A 168 -9.15 20.89 5.37
N ARG A 169 -7.83 20.85 5.59
CA ARG A 169 -6.83 20.72 4.52
C ARG A 169 -6.96 19.41 3.74
N ARG A 170 -7.22 18.30 4.44
CA ARG A 170 -7.42 16.98 3.83
C ARG A 170 -8.67 16.96 2.95
N LEU A 171 -9.78 17.43 3.48
CA LEU A 171 -11.07 17.36 2.79
C LEU A 171 -11.20 18.40 1.67
N LYS A 172 -10.56 19.55 1.77
CA LYS A 172 -10.45 20.49 0.63
C LYS A 172 -9.72 19.86 -0.57
N ARG A 173 -8.68 19.05 -0.31
CA ARG A 173 -8.02 18.30 -1.39
C ARG A 173 -8.93 17.23 -1.97
N TYR A 174 -9.67 16.50 -1.14
CA TYR A 174 -10.68 15.57 -1.62
C TYR A 174 -11.69 16.26 -2.55
N LEU A 175 -12.27 17.38 -2.13
CA LEU A 175 -13.23 18.13 -2.95
C LEU A 175 -12.63 18.65 -4.27
N ALA A 176 -11.33 18.93 -4.29
CA ALA A 176 -10.62 19.34 -5.50
C ALA A 176 -10.28 18.18 -6.45
N GLU A 177 -10.13 16.97 -5.90
CA GLU A 177 -9.65 15.80 -6.65
C GLU A 177 -10.76 14.77 -6.95
N LYS A 178 -11.92 14.82 -6.28
CA LYS A 178 -12.99 13.81 -6.38
C LYS A 178 -13.61 13.67 -7.77
N ASP A 179 -13.62 14.76 -8.54
CA ASP A 179 -14.24 14.81 -9.87
C ASP A 179 -13.21 14.59 -11.00
N LEU A 180 -11.96 14.28 -10.66
CA LEU A 180 -10.92 13.97 -11.64
C LEU A 180 -11.16 12.58 -12.27
N ASP A 181 -11.02 12.50 -13.58
CA ASP A 181 -11.09 11.22 -14.30
C ASP A 181 -9.81 10.41 -14.03
N LEU A 182 -9.95 9.42 -13.16
CA LEU A 182 -8.82 8.56 -12.72
C LEU A 182 -8.35 7.62 -13.83
N GLU A 183 -9.24 7.25 -14.76
CA GLU A 183 -8.88 6.38 -15.89
C GLU A 183 -8.06 7.16 -16.93
N GLU A 184 -8.45 8.39 -17.24
CA GLU A 184 -7.71 9.28 -18.14
C GLU A 184 -6.32 9.62 -17.56
N LEU A 185 -6.24 9.90 -16.25
CA LEU A 185 -4.98 10.14 -15.56
C LEU A 185 -4.05 8.90 -15.56
N ALA A 186 -4.60 7.71 -15.37
CA ALA A 186 -3.83 6.47 -15.43
C ALA A 186 -3.27 6.21 -16.84
N MET A 187 -4.08 6.46 -17.89
CA MET A 187 -3.64 6.31 -19.31
C MET A 187 -2.58 7.34 -19.69
N SER A 188 -2.61 8.54 -19.13
CA SER A 188 -1.63 9.60 -19.41
C SER A 188 -0.29 9.43 -18.70
N GLY A 189 -0.14 8.41 -17.83
CA GLY A 189 1.03 8.21 -17.00
C GLY A 189 1.21 9.28 -15.90
N ALA A 190 0.17 10.08 -15.65
CA ALA A 190 0.18 11.09 -14.60
C ALA A 190 0.11 10.43 -13.21
N GLN A 191 0.69 11.10 -12.22
CA GLN A 191 0.64 10.62 -10.84
C GLN A 191 -0.82 10.59 -10.36
N GLN A 192 -1.30 9.41 -9.93
CA GLN A 192 -2.67 9.27 -9.44
C GLN A 192 -2.93 10.21 -8.25
N PRO A 193 -4.07 10.90 -8.23
CA PRO A 193 -4.44 11.77 -7.12
C PRO A 193 -4.65 10.92 -5.86
N LYS A 194 -3.97 11.32 -4.79
CA LYS A 194 -3.94 10.54 -3.55
C LYS A 194 -5.11 10.84 -2.60
N PHE A 195 -5.87 11.88 -2.91
CA PHE A 195 -6.96 12.38 -2.06
C PHE A 195 -8.33 12.31 -2.73
N ALA A 196 -8.43 11.70 -3.91
CA ALA A 196 -9.68 11.58 -4.67
C ALA A 196 -10.76 10.71 -3.98
N TYR A 197 -10.37 9.87 -3.03
CA TYR A 197 -11.28 8.99 -2.31
C TYR A 197 -11.76 9.61 -1.00
N ALA A 198 -13.09 9.57 -0.79
CA ALA A 198 -13.69 9.96 0.48
C ALA A 198 -13.38 8.91 1.56
N PRO A 199 -13.04 9.32 2.79
CA PRO A 199 -13.07 8.39 3.91
C PRO A 199 -14.53 8.01 4.23
N GLN A 200 -14.75 6.74 4.55
CA GLN A 200 -16.05 6.23 5.01
C GLN A 200 -16.16 6.28 6.54
N LEU A 201 -15.02 6.46 7.21
CA LEU A 201 -14.95 6.76 8.63
C LEU A 201 -13.71 7.61 8.91
N ILE A 202 -13.90 8.68 9.66
CA ILE A 202 -12.80 9.47 10.24
C ILE A 202 -12.68 9.13 11.72
N VAL A 203 -11.47 8.83 12.16
CA VAL A 203 -11.13 8.58 13.55
C VAL A 203 -10.15 9.65 14.01
N VAL A 204 -10.39 10.31 15.13
CA VAL A 204 -9.47 11.26 15.74
C VAL A 204 -8.94 10.73 17.06
N ASP A 205 -7.63 10.82 17.29
CA ASP A 205 -7.04 10.53 18.61
C ASP A 205 -7.35 11.71 19.53
N GLY A 206 -8.32 11.50 20.42
CA GLY A 206 -8.78 12.52 21.34
C GLY A 206 -10.24 12.35 21.75
N GLY A 207 -10.63 13.15 22.74
CA GLY A 207 -11.98 13.17 23.30
C GLY A 207 -12.93 14.12 22.55
N ALA A 208 -14.01 14.48 23.25
CA ALA A 208 -15.05 15.34 22.72
C ALA A 208 -14.57 16.69 22.11
N PRO A 209 -13.55 17.39 22.64
CA PRO A 209 -13.09 18.64 22.03
C PRO A 209 -12.52 18.42 20.62
N GLN A 210 -11.71 17.38 20.42
CA GLN A 210 -11.11 17.04 19.11
C GLN A 210 -12.17 16.56 18.12
N VAL A 211 -13.12 15.72 18.58
CA VAL A 211 -14.26 15.29 17.77
C VAL A 211 -15.10 16.48 17.31
N ASN A 212 -15.43 17.42 18.23
CA ASN A 212 -16.19 18.61 17.89
C ASN A 212 -15.46 19.51 16.88
N ALA A 213 -14.13 19.64 17.01
CA ALA A 213 -13.33 20.40 16.05
C ALA A 213 -13.33 19.76 14.64
N ALA A 214 -13.21 18.44 14.58
CA ALA A 214 -13.31 17.70 13.32
C ALA A 214 -14.73 17.80 12.71
N ALA A 215 -15.77 17.69 13.54
CA ALA A 215 -17.16 17.83 13.10
C ALA A 215 -17.45 19.24 12.53
N ALA A 216 -16.90 20.30 13.15
CA ALA A 216 -17.01 21.66 12.64
C ALA A 216 -16.36 21.80 11.26
N ALA A 217 -15.17 21.22 11.05
CA ALA A 217 -14.49 21.21 9.76
C ALA A 217 -15.31 20.48 8.67
N LEU A 218 -15.94 19.33 9.01
CA LEU A 218 -16.84 18.61 8.12
C LEU A 218 -18.06 19.46 7.74
N ALA A 219 -18.68 20.11 8.72
CA ALA A 219 -19.86 20.95 8.50
C ALA A 219 -19.55 22.15 7.60
N GLU A 220 -18.43 22.84 7.81
CA GLU A 220 -17.98 23.97 6.98
C GLU A 220 -17.78 23.58 5.50
N LEU A 221 -17.43 22.31 5.24
CA LEU A 221 -17.19 21.79 3.89
C LEU A 221 -18.42 21.09 3.29
N GLY A 222 -19.56 21.03 4.00
CA GLY A 222 -20.76 20.32 3.55
C GLY A 222 -20.61 18.78 3.54
N LEU A 223 -19.70 18.24 4.35
CA LEU A 223 -19.36 16.83 4.41
C LEU A 223 -19.78 16.14 5.72
N SER A 224 -20.80 16.69 6.41
CA SER A 224 -21.32 16.17 7.68
C SER A 224 -21.89 14.74 7.61
N HIS A 225 -22.06 14.21 6.40
CA HIS A 225 -22.47 12.83 6.17
C HIS A 225 -21.35 11.82 6.39
N ILE A 226 -20.09 12.25 6.44
CA ILE A 226 -18.94 11.37 6.73
C ILE A 226 -18.95 11.05 8.22
N PRO A 227 -19.04 9.76 8.61
CA PRO A 227 -18.98 9.32 9.98
C PRO A 227 -17.68 9.72 10.68
N LEU A 228 -17.79 10.11 11.95
CA LEU A 228 -16.67 10.59 12.76
C LEU A 228 -16.74 9.99 14.16
N CYS A 229 -15.62 9.46 14.65
CA CYS A 229 -15.49 9.05 16.06
C CYS A 229 -14.15 9.49 16.66
N GLY A 230 -14.06 9.46 18.00
CA GLY A 230 -12.85 9.76 18.76
C GLY A 230 -12.37 8.54 19.53
N LEU A 231 -11.05 8.37 19.59
CA LEU A 231 -10.39 7.40 20.48
C LEU A 231 -9.88 8.14 21.71
N ALA A 232 -10.65 8.07 22.80
CA ALA A 232 -10.24 8.64 24.08
C ALA A 232 -9.59 7.55 24.95
N LYS A 233 -8.45 7.87 25.58
CA LYS A 233 -7.87 7.00 26.60
C LYS A 233 -8.78 7.01 27.84
N ARG A 234 -9.19 5.83 28.27
CA ARG A 234 -9.87 5.71 29.56
C ARG A 234 -8.86 6.00 30.65
N LEU A 235 -9.08 7.04 31.42
CA LEU A 235 -8.36 7.26 32.67
C LEU A 235 -9.01 6.30 33.67
N ASP A 236 -8.34 5.18 33.99
CA ASP A 236 -8.68 4.31 35.11
C ASP A 236 -8.29 4.99 36.45
#